data_0cce9bd345df796f7620c549130fe4eb
#
_entry.id   0cce9bd345df796f7620c549130fe4eb
#
_cell.length_a   1.000
_cell.length_b   1.000
_cell.length_c   1.000
_cell.angle_alpha   90.00
_cell.angle_beta   90.00
_cell.angle_gamma   90.00
#
_symmetry.space_group_name_H-M   'P 1'
#
loop_
_entity.id
_entity.type
_entity.pdbx_description
1 polymer ?
#
loop_
_entity_poly.entity_id
_entity_poly.type
_entity_poly.pdbx_seq_one_letter_code
_entity_poly.pdbx_strand_id
1 'polypeptide(L)'
;YQLSASARFIRLVLAERGLVFLPKIEIPWERNDAFLSLNPAGDVPVLVAEDGLVVSGGTVIAEYIEETEPASTTDLLWGEAPMRAEIRRLVQWFEFKFNREVGGPLVSERVIKRFSGSGDISSSVIRAALSNLQIHMDYIDWLSEQGNWLAGKRLSLADLAAAAHLSVLDFLGDIDWSRHPEAKIWYAKMKSRPSFRDLLGDQVVGLVPPPHYSDMDF
;
A
#
# COMPACT_ATOMS: atom_id res chain seq x y z
N TYR A 1 8.56 -0.98 -8.20
CA TYR A 1 9.39 0.07 -7.65
C TYR A 1 8.95 0.33 -6.19
N GLN A 2 9.87 0.78 -5.33
CA GLN A 2 9.67 0.74 -3.86
C GLN A 2 8.53 1.64 -3.34
N LEU A 3 8.15 2.69 -4.06
CA LEU A 3 7.03 3.56 -3.70
C LEU A 3 5.73 3.23 -4.44
N SER A 4 5.60 2.02 -4.98
CA SER A 4 4.31 1.51 -5.42
C SER A 4 3.53 1.02 -4.20
N ALA A 5 2.45 1.72 -3.84
CA ALA A 5 1.61 1.33 -2.72
C ALA A 5 1.01 -0.08 -2.90
N SER A 6 0.56 -0.39 -4.11
CA SER A 6 0.03 -1.71 -4.45
C SER A 6 1.08 -2.83 -4.33
N ALA A 7 2.35 -2.55 -4.72
CA ALA A 7 3.44 -3.51 -4.52
C ALA A 7 3.78 -3.67 -3.02
N ARG A 8 3.76 -2.59 -2.24
CA ARG A 8 3.91 -2.65 -0.77
C ARG A 8 2.80 -3.46 -0.14
N PHE A 9 1.55 -3.28 -0.59
CA PHE A 9 0.42 -4.07 -0.13
C PHE A 9 0.69 -5.58 -0.27
N ILE A 10 1.14 -6.03 -1.44
CA ILE A 10 1.42 -7.46 -1.66
C ILE A 10 2.62 -7.95 -0.86
N ARG A 11 3.67 -7.13 -0.67
CA ARG A 11 4.78 -7.48 0.23
C ARG A 11 4.29 -7.71 1.66
N LEU A 12 3.37 -6.87 2.15
CA LEU A 12 2.76 -7.06 3.47
C LEU A 12 1.91 -8.33 3.54
N VAL A 13 1.09 -8.60 2.52
CA VAL A 13 0.27 -9.82 2.45
C VAL A 13 1.14 -11.07 2.50
N LEU A 14 2.18 -11.16 1.67
CA LEU A 14 3.10 -12.28 1.64
C LEU A 14 3.78 -12.48 3.00
N ALA A 15 4.28 -11.39 3.61
CA ALA A 15 4.96 -11.45 4.90
C ALA A 15 4.01 -11.85 6.05
N GLU A 16 2.76 -11.37 6.08
CA GLU A 16 1.76 -11.76 7.08
C GLU A 16 1.31 -13.21 6.92
N ARG A 17 1.29 -13.72 5.70
CA ARG A 17 1.03 -15.13 5.41
C ARG A 17 2.25 -16.03 5.65
N GLY A 18 3.42 -15.46 5.97
CA GLY A 18 4.67 -16.20 6.19
C GLY A 18 5.27 -16.78 4.91
N LEU A 19 4.89 -16.24 3.75
CA LEU A 19 5.37 -16.69 2.45
C LEU A 19 6.73 -16.06 2.12
N VAL A 20 7.69 -16.90 1.75
CA VAL A 20 9.00 -16.44 1.31
C VAL A 20 8.92 -15.97 -0.15
N PHE A 21 9.45 -14.80 -0.45
CA PHE A 21 9.48 -14.25 -1.79
C PHE A 21 10.78 -13.50 -2.08
N LEU A 22 11.13 -13.40 -3.35
CA LEU A 22 12.28 -12.64 -3.82
C LEU A 22 11.79 -11.36 -4.52
N PRO A 23 11.95 -10.19 -3.91
CA PRO A 23 11.52 -8.95 -4.53
C PRO A 23 12.43 -8.59 -5.71
N LYS A 24 11.83 -8.36 -6.87
CA LYS A 24 12.50 -7.79 -8.05
C LYS A 24 12.00 -6.38 -8.28
N ILE A 25 12.93 -5.43 -8.35
CA ILE A 25 12.59 -4.04 -8.63
C ILE A 25 12.33 -3.89 -10.13
N GLU A 26 11.15 -3.37 -10.44
CA GLU A 26 10.77 -2.96 -11.78
C GLU A 26 10.38 -1.48 -11.75
N ILE A 27 10.77 -0.73 -12.79
CA ILE A 27 10.49 0.69 -12.93
C ILE A 27 9.49 0.88 -14.08
N PRO A 28 8.18 1.06 -13.78
CA PRO A 28 7.13 1.01 -14.81
C PRO A 28 7.32 1.98 -15.98
N TRP A 29 7.86 3.17 -15.73
CA TRP A 29 8.05 4.19 -16.79
C TRP A 29 9.24 3.91 -17.72
N GLU A 30 10.12 2.95 -17.40
CA GLU A 30 11.20 2.48 -18.31
C GLU A 30 10.68 1.50 -19.36
N ARG A 31 9.47 0.95 -19.19
CA ARG A 31 8.78 0.07 -20.14
C ARG A 31 9.65 -1.09 -20.65
N ASN A 32 10.28 -1.79 -19.73
CA ASN A 32 11.13 -2.95 -20.01
C ASN A 32 10.34 -4.04 -20.78
N ASP A 33 10.81 -4.48 -21.94
CA ASP A 33 10.11 -5.45 -22.78
C ASP A 33 9.93 -6.81 -22.10
N ALA A 34 10.90 -7.27 -21.30
CA ALA A 34 10.78 -8.52 -20.56
C ALA A 34 9.66 -8.43 -19.50
N PHE A 35 9.52 -7.27 -18.85
CA PHE A 35 8.44 -7.03 -17.90
C PHE A 35 7.08 -6.90 -18.61
N LEU A 36 7.02 -6.18 -19.72
CA LEU A 36 5.80 -6.06 -20.54
C LEU A 36 5.31 -7.39 -21.07
N SER A 37 6.21 -8.36 -21.29
CA SER A 37 5.84 -9.73 -21.65
C SER A 37 5.15 -10.49 -20.51
N LEU A 38 5.43 -10.15 -19.25
CA LEU A 38 4.74 -10.70 -18.08
C LEU A 38 3.42 -9.98 -17.81
N ASN A 39 3.44 -8.66 -17.94
CA ASN A 39 2.24 -7.81 -17.74
C ASN A 39 2.18 -6.72 -18.80
N PRO A 40 1.35 -6.90 -19.87
CA PRO A 40 1.20 -5.91 -20.92
C PRO A 40 0.68 -4.54 -20.47
N ALA A 41 0.01 -4.46 -19.30
CA ALA A 41 -0.41 -3.20 -18.69
C ALA A 41 0.80 -2.34 -18.25
N GLY A 42 1.93 -2.99 -17.95
CA GLY A 42 3.18 -2.31 -17.57
C GLY A 42 3.17 -1.74 -16.16
N ASP A 43 2.22 -2.13 -15.33
CA ASP A 43 2.12 -1.72 -13.94
C ASP A 43 2.60 -2.81 -12.95
N VAL A 44 2.88 -2.41 -11.74
CA VAL A 44 3.28 -3.28 -10.63
C VAL A 44 2.22 -3.26 -9.53
N PRO A 45 2.08 -4.38 -8.77
CA PRO A 45 2.90 -5.58 -8.70
C PRO A 45 2.54 -6.66 -9.72
N VAL A 46 3.53 -7.52 -9.99
CA VAL A 46 3.36 -8.81 -10.68
C VAL A 46 3.94 -9.88 -9.79
N LEU A 47 3.19 -10.94 -9.54
CA LEU A 47 3.62 -12.17 -8.87
C LEU A 47 3.92 -13.23 -9.93
N VAL A 48 5.08 -13.86 -9.82
CA VAL A 48 5.42 -15.07 -10.58
C VAL A 48 5.53 -16.22 -9.58
N ALA A 49 4.61 -17.17 -9.64
CA ALA A 49 4.60 -18.34 -8.77
C ALA A 49 5.65 -19.37 -9.20
N GLU A 50 5.95 -20.34 -8.34
CA GLU A 50 6.98 -21.37 -8.59
C GLU A 50 6.69 -22.23 -9.81
N ASP A 51 5.42 -22.47 -10.12
CA ASP A 51 4.96 -23.21 -11.30
C ASP A 51 4.99 -22.39 -12.60
N GLY A 52 5.39 -21.12 -12.51
CA GLY A 52 5.46 -20.19 -13.63
C GLY A 52 4.16 -19.42 -13.90
N LEU A 53 3.12 -19.58 -13.09
CA LEU A 53 1.90 -18.77 -13.19
C LEU A 53 2.24 -17.29 -12.92
N VAL A 54 1.75 -16.41 -13.79
CA VAL A 54 1.90 -14.96 -13.67
C VAL A 54 0.56 -14.34 -13.26
N VAL A 55 0.55 -13.63 -12.14
CA VAL A 55 -0.63 -12.90 -11.64
C VAL A 55 -0.26 -11.42 -11.49
N SER A 56 -1.08 -10.52 -12.03
CA SER A 56 -0.83 -9.08 -11.98
C SER A 56 -1.95 -8.31 -11.28
N GLY A 57 -1.57 -7.19 -10.65
CA GLY A 57 -2.48 -6.31 -9.91
C GLY A 57 -2.65 -6.69 -8.44
N GLY A 58 -2.54 -5.69 -7.55
CA GLY A 58 -2.51 -5.92 -6.10
C GLY A 58 -3.73 -6.67 -5.57
N THR A 59 -4.94 -6.25 -5.92
CA THR A 59 -6.16 -6.91 -5.47
C THR A 59 -6.28 -8.35 -5.96
N VAL A 60 -5.89 -8.61 -7.21
CA VAL A 60 -5.94 -9.96 -7.80
C VAL A 60 -4.94 -10.89 -7.13
N ILE A 61 -3.70 -10.40 -6.91
CA ILE A 61 -2.66 -11.19 -6.23
C ILE A 61 -3.08 -11.49 -4.79
N ALA A 62 -3.65 -10.52 -4.07
CA ALA A 62 -4.10 -10.73 -2.69
C ALA A 62 -5.21 -11.79 -2.61
N GLU A 63 -6.20 -11.76 -3.50
CA GLU A 63 -7.24 -12.78 -3.58
C GLU A 63 -6.65 -14.16 -3.94
N TYR A 64 -5.75 -14.21 -4.93
CA TYR A 64 -5.07 -15.45 -5.30
C TYR A 64 -4.34 -16.09 -4.12
N ILE A 65 -3.60 -15.30 -3.33
CA ILE A 65 -2.92 -15.79 -2.12
C ILE A 65 -3.92 -16.34 -1.10
N GLU A 66 -5.02 -15.61 -0.84
CA GLU A 66 -6.04 -16.05 0.13
C GLU A 66 -6.83 -17.30 -0.33
N GLU A 67 -6.91 -17.56 -1.64
CA GLU A 67 -7.58 -18.73 -2.20
C GLU A 67 -6.67 -19.96 -2.28
N THR A 68 -5.38 -19.77 -2.48
CA THR A 68 -4.43 -20.87 -2.71
C THR A 68 -3.70 -21.31 -1.45
N GLU A 69 -3.49 -20.41 -0.49
CA GLU A 69 -2.84 -20.74 0.76
C GLU A 69 -3.80 -21.44 1.72
N PRO A 70 -3.35 -22.46 2.46
CA PRO A 70 -4.18 -23.16 3.42
C PRO A 70 -4.81 -22.20 4.45
N ALA A 71 -6.08 -22.46 4.80
CA ALA A 71 -6.76 -21.73 5.85
C ALA A 71 -5.96 -21.77 7.17
N SER A 72 -5.75 -20.63 7.79
CA SER A 72 -4.93 -20.49 8.99
C SER A 72 -5.46 -19.38 9.92
N THR A 73 -4.84 -19.24 11.08
CA THR A 73 -5.14 -18.13 12.00
C THR A 73 -4.71 -16.76 11.43
N THR A 74 -3.94 -16.76 10.36
CA THR A 74 -3.46 -15.57 9.66
C THR A 74 -4.25 -15.24 8.39
N ASP A 75 -5.43 -15.86 8.19
CA ASP A 75 -6.32 -15.50 7.08
C ASP A 75 -6.69 -14.01 7.15
N LEU A 76 -6.44 -13.30 6.06
CA LEU A 76 -6.62 -11.86 5.96
C LEU A 76 -7.98 -11.48 5.35
N LEU A 77 -8.64 -12.44 4.70
CA LEU A 77 -10.00 -12.32 4.15
C LEU A 77 -10.95 -13.24 4.93
N TRP A 78 -11.05 -13.02 6.23
CA TRP A 78 -11.77 -13.85 7.19
C TRP A 78 -13.25 -13.52 7.31
N GLY A 79 -13.99 -14.41 7.97
CA GLY A 79 -15.40 -14.24 8.32
C GLY A 79 -16.36 -14.68 7.20
N GLU A 80 -17.64 -14.48 7.48
CA GLU A 80 -18.74 -14.80 6.58
C GLU A 80 -18.84 -13.77 5.43
N ALA A 81 -19.66 -14.05 4.44
CA ALA A 81 -19.78 -13.25 3.23
C ALA A 81 -19.94 -11.72 3.46
N PRO A 82 -20.75 -11.24 4.43
CA PRO A 82 -20.85 -9.80 4.70
C PRO A 82 -19.54 -9.18 5.18
N MET A 83 -18.78 -9.88 6.05
CA MET A 83 -17.48 -9.39 6.52
C MET A 83 -16.44 -9.40 5.41
N ARG A 84 -16.38 -10.46 4.62
CA ARG A 84 -15.49 -10.55 3.46
C ARG A 84 -15.81 -9.47 2.41
N ALA A 85 -17.08 -9.13 2.23
CA ALA A 85 -17.48 -8.02 1.38
C ALA A 85 -16.99 -6.66 1.91
N GLU A 86 -17.08 -6.44 3.23
CA GLU A 86 -16.58 -5.22 3.86
C GLU A 86 -15.06 -5.09 3.76
N ILE A 87 -14.31 -6.17 4.00
CA ILE A 87 -12.85 -6.19 3.81
C ILE A 87 -12.50 -5.79 2.36
N ARG A 88 -13.16 -6.41 1.37
CA ARG A 88 -12.94 -6.10 -0.06
C ARG A 88 -13.30 -4.66 -0.41
N ARG A 89 -14.40 -4.15 0.15
CA ARG A 89 -14.82 -2.77 -0.04
C ARG A 89 -13.73 -1.79 0.42
N LEU A 90 -13.13 -2.05 1.59
CA LEU A 90 -12.03 -1.23 2.11
C LEU A 90 -10.76 -1.40 1.29
N VAL A 91 -10.40 -2.61 0.87
CA VAL A 91 -9.28 -2.81 -0.06
C VAL A 91 -9.47 -1.98 -1.32
N GLN A 92 -10.67 -2.02 -1.93
CA GLN A 92 -10.97 -1.20 -3.12
C GLN A 92 -10.94 0.31 -2.81
N TRP A 93 -11.33 0.72 -1.61
CA TRP A 93 -11.23 2.12 -1.20
C TRP A 93 -9.78 2.61 -1.31
N PHE A 94 -8.81 1.84 -0.79
CA PHE A 94 -7.40 2.24 -0.80
C PHE A 94 -6.75 2.04 -2.17
N GLU A 95 -6.91 0.87 -2.78
CA GLU A 95 -6.26 0.55 -4.05
C GLU A 95 -6.79 1.41 -5.22
N PHE A 96 -8.06 1.84 -5.19
CA PHE A 96 -8.63 2.61 -6.31
C PHE A 96 -8.96 4.04 -5.92
N LYS A 97 -9.85 4.27 -4.93
CA LYS A 97 -10.31 5.62 -4.62
C LYS A 97 -9.19 6.48 -4.03
N PHE A 98 -8.56 6.01 -2.96
CA PHE A 98 -7.45 6.71 -2.30
C PHE A 98 -6.28 6.90 -3.27
N ASN A 99 -5.91 5.86 -4.00
CA ASN A 99 -4.83 5.95 -4.98
C ASN A 99 -5.11 6.98 -6.07
N ARG A 100 -6.33 7.01 -6.63
CA ARG A 100 -6.72 7.98 -7.66
C ARG A 100 -6.75 9.42 -7.16
N GLU A 101 -7.20 9.64 -5.93
CA GLU A 101 -7.47 10.98 -5.39
C GLU A 101 -6.29 11.57 -4.62
N VAL A 102 -5.38 10.71 -4.11
CA VAL A 102 -4.28 11.11 -3.23
C VAL A 102 -2.94 10.50 -3.66
N GLY A 103 -2.77 9.18 -3.50
CA GLY A 103 -1.47 8.50 -3.64
C GLY A 103 -0.87 8.65 -5.03
N GLY A 104 -1.63 8.33 -6.07
CA GLY A 104 -1.19 8.42 -7.45
C GLY A 104 -0.76 9.84 -7.85
N PRO A 105 -1.59 10.89 -7.64
CA PRO A 105 -1.21 12.27 -7.89
C PRO A 105 0.06 12.70 -7.13
N LEU A 106 0.17 12.43 -5.82
CA LEU A 106 1.35 12.84 -5.04
C LEU A 106 2.61 12.13 -5.51
N VAL A 107 2.56 10.81 -5.72
CA VAL A 107 3.69 10.04 -6.25
C VAL A 107 4.06 10.49 -7.66
N SER A 108 3.07 10.76 -8.52
CA SER A 108 3.34 11.27 -9.88
C SER A 108 4.08 12.60 -9.82
N GLU A 109 3.60 13.57 -9.04
CA GLU A 109 4.18 14.91 -8.99
C GLU A 109 5.54 14.96 -8.28
N ARG A 110 5.69 14.24 -7.15
CA ARG A 110 6.88 14.30 -6.30
C ARG A 110 7.99 13.33 -6.70
N VAL A 111 7.64 12.22 -7.37
CA VAL A 111 8.56 11.13 -7.66
C VAL A 111 8.68 10.89 -9.16
N ILE A 112 7.58 10.46 -9.82
CA ILE A 112 7.68 9.99 -11.21
C ILE A 112 8.18 11.10 -12.13
N LYS A 113 7.58 12.28 -12.11
CA LYS A 113 8.02 13.41 -12.95
C LYS A 113 9.47 13.79 -12.71
N ARG A 114 9.92 13.74 -11.46
CA ARG A 114 11.31 14.06 -11.10
C ARG A 114 12.31 13.06 -11.70
N PHE A 115 12.00 11.76 -11.68
CA PHE A 115 12.92 10.72 -12.10
C PHE A 115 12.77 10.33 -13.57
N SER A 116 11.59 10.48 -14.16
CA SER A 116 11.35 10.20 -15.59
C SER A 116 11.56 11.41 -16.50
N GLY A 117 11.63 12.63 -15.92
CA GLY A 117 11.66 13.86 -16.72
C GLY A 117 10.37 14.13 -17.50
N SER A 118 9.24 13.55 -17.10
CA SER A 118 7.99 13.56 -17.88
C SER A 118 7.15 14.84 -17.72
N GLY A 119 7.76 15.96 -17.33
CA GLY A 119 7.11 17.27 -17.29
C GLY A 119 7.28 18.01 -15.97
N ASP A 120 6.69 19.20 -15.89
CA ASP A 120 6.77 20.09 -14.74
C ASP A 120 5.88 19.65 -13.58
N ILE A 121 6.33 19.93 -12.36
CA ILE A 121 5.55 19.67 -11.12
C ILE A 121 4.41 20.65 -11.02
N SER A 122 3.19 20.12 -10.86
CA SER A 122 1.97 20.93 -10.70
C SER A 122 1.61 21.12 -9.22
N SER A 123 1.83 22.32 -8.70
CA SER A 123 1.44 22.68 -7.33
C SER A 123 -0.07 22.64 -7.09
N SER A 124 -0.89 22.80 -8.14
CA SER A 124 -2.35 22.70 -8.03
C SER A 124 -2.80 21.24 -7.80
N VAL A 125 -2.19 20.28 -8.51
CA VAL A 125 -2.43 18.84 -8.31
C VAL A 125 -2.03 18.43 -6.91
N ILE A 126 -0.84 18.84 -6.45
CA ILE A 126 -0.38 18.54 -5.08
C ILE A 126 -1.36 19.08 -4.03
N ARG A 127 -1.78 20.36 -4.15
CA ARG A 127 -2.75 20.95 -3.19
C ARG A 127 -4.08 20.21 -3.19
N ALA A 128 -4.61 19.83 -4.34
CA ALA A 128 -5.86 19.07 -4.44
C ALA A 128 -5.72 17.69 -3.77
N ALA A 129 -4.63 16.98 -4.04
CA ALA A 129 -4.37 15.69 -3.43
C ALA A 129 -4.19 15.76 -1.90
N LEU A 130 -3.48 16.79 -1.39
CA LEU A 130 -3.33 17.03 0.04
C LEU A 130 -4.65 17.41 0.72
N SER A 131 -5.53 18.15 0.02
CA SER A 131 -6.90 18.44 0.51
C SER A 131 -7.74 17.17 0.60
N ASN A 132 -7.67 16.30 -0.42
CA ASN A 132 -8.34 15.01 -0.40
C ASN A 132 -7.78 14.09 0.69
N LEU A 133 -6.46 14.12 0.93
CA LEU A 133 -5.82 13.34 1.99
C LEU A 133 -6.49 13.58 3.35
N GLN A 134 -6.83 14.82 3.69
CA GLN A 134 -7.50 15.12 4.97
C GLN A 134 -8.82 14.37 5.10
N ILE A 135 -9.66 14.35 4.05
CA ILE A 135 -10.95 13.64 4.05
C ILE A 135 -10.75 12.14 4.23
N HIS A 136 -9.73 11.57 3.60
CA HIS A 136 -9.41 10.16 3.74
C HIS A 136 -8.84 9.83 5.13
N MET A 137 -8.02 10.71 5.69
CA MET A 137 -7.49 10.53 7.04
C MET A 137 -8.59 10.64 8.11
N ASP A 138 -9.54 11.57 7.98
CA ASP A 138 -10.71 11.65 8.84
C ASP A 138 -11.54 10.35 8.80
N TYR A 139 -11.63 9.73 7.62
CA TYR A 139 -12.31 8.43 7.49
C TYR A 139 -11.53 7.30 8.16
N ILE A 140 -10.20 7.30 8.09
CA ILE A 140 -9.36 6.30 8.78
C ILE A 140 -9.44 6.49 10.29
N ASP A 141 -9.43 7.74 10.80
CA ASP A 141 -9.67 8.04 12.21
C ASP A 141 -11.00 7.42 12.68
N TRP A 142 -12.08 7.71 11.95
CA TRP A 142 -13.39 7.16 12.28
C TRP A 142 -13.41 5.62 12.27
N LEU A 143 -12.81 4.95 11.28
CA LEU A 143 -12.71 3.49 11.24
C LEU A 143 -11.92 2.95 12.45
N SER A 144 -10.84 3.62 12.83
CA SER A 144 -9.96 3.24 13.95
C SER A 144 -10.65 3.36 15.30
N GLU A 145 -11.58 4.30 15.46
CA GLU A 145 -12.44 4.45 16.65
C GLU A 145 -13.46 3.30 16.80
N GLN A 146 -13.92 2.72 15.68
CA GLN A 146 -14.94 1.67 15.70
C GLN A 146 -14.42 0.29 16.10
N GLY A 147 -13.10 0.06 16.04
CA GLY A 147 -12.53 -1.24 16.32
C GLY A 147 -11.02 -1.27 16.41
N ASN A 148 -10.49 -2.45 16.68
CA ASN A 148 -9.04 -2.64 16.75
C ASN A 148 -8.34 -2.60 15.39
N TRP A 149 -9.07 -2.81 14.31
CA TRP A 149 -8.64 -2.86 12.93
C TRP A 149 -9.69 -2.21 12.04
N LEU A 150 -9.32 -1.76 10.85
CA LEU A 150 -10.21 -0.98 9.99
C LEU A 150 -11.50 -1.71 9.58
N ALA A 151 -11.43 -3.05 9.42
CA ALA A 151 -12.61 -3.86 9.11
C ALA A 151 -13.25 -4.54 10.35
N GLY A 152 -12.75 -4.26 11.57
CA GLY A 152 -13.35 -4.80 12.80
C GLY A 152 -12.35 -5.36 13.82
N LYS A 153 -12.49 -6.65 14.19
CA LYS A 153 -11.78 -7.20 15.37
C LYS A 153 -10.41 -7.83 15.06
N ARG A 154 -10.15 -8.19 13.82
CA ARG A 154 -8.93 -8.88 13.39
C ARG A 154 -8.29 -8.13 12.24
N LEU A 155 -6.95 -8.24 12.16
CA LEU A 155 -6.17 -7.81 10.98
C LEU A 155 -6.76 -8.41 9.71
N SER A 156 -6.81 -7.63 8.65
CA SER A 156 -7.37 -8.03 7.37
C SER A 156 -6.59 -7.43 6.19
N LEU A 157 -6.92 -7.83 4.97
CA LEU A 157 -6.41 -7.21 3.75
C LEU A 157 -6.67 -5.69 3.72
N ALA A 158 -7.75 -5.22 4.35
CA ALA A 158 -8.09 -3.79 4.41
C ALA A 158 -7.02 -2.98 5.16
N ASP A 159 -6.53 -3.50 6.28
CA ASP A 159 -5.48 -2.86 7.07
C ASP A 159 -4.16 -2.82 6.30
N LEU A 160 -3.81 -3.91 5.63
CA LEU A 160 -2.57 -3.99 4.85
C LEU A 160 -2.60 -3.06 3.64
N ALA A 161 -3.73 -2.97 2.93
CA ALA A 161 -3.91 -2.04 1.82
C ALA A 161 -3.80 -0.59 2.31
N ALA A 162 -4.52 -0.22 3.36
CA ALA A 162 -4.45 1.11 3.95
C ALA A 162 -3.03 1.47 4.38
N ALA A 163 -2.38 0.60 5.16
CA ALA A 163 -1.03 0.83 5.67
C ALA A 163 0.02 0.92 4.55
N ALA A 164 -0.11 0.13 3.50
CA ALA A 164 0.75 0.21 2.32
C ALA A 164 0.65 1.58 1.63
N HIS A 165 -0.56 2.08 1.42
CA HIS A 165 -0.78 3.40 0.82
C HIS A 165 -0.28 4.54 1.72
N LEU A 166 -0.60 4.50 3.02
CA LEU A 166 -0.11 5.51 3.96
C LEU A 166 1.41 5.48 4.09
N SER A 167 2.04 4.29 4.02
CA SER A 167 3.50 4.18 4.12
C SER A 167 4.25 4.92 3.02
N VAL A 168 3.66 5.06 1.84
CA VAL A 168 4.23 5.86 0.73
C VAL A 168 4.15 7.34 1.06
N LEU A 169 3.02 7.81 1.57
CA LEU A 169 2.83 9.22 1.93
C LEU A 169 3.60 9.61 3.18
N ASP A 170 3.74 8.69 4.14
CA ASP A 170 4.58 8.85 5.32
C ASP A 170 6.06 8.96 4.93
N PHE A 171 6.52 8.12 3.97
CA PHE A 171 7.85 8.22 3.37
C PHE A 171 8.09 9.58 2.69
N LEU A 172 7.07 10.14 2.05
CA LEU A 172 7.15 11.44 1.38
C LEU A 172 6.98 12.63 2.35
N GLY A 173 6.59 12.39 3.61
CA GLY A 173 6.35 13.41 4.62
C GLY A 173 5.06 14.21 4.38
N ASP A 174 4.07 13.61 3.73
CA ASP A 174 2.83 14.31 3.35
C ASP A 174 1.73 14.22 4.42
N ILE A 175 1.88 13.38 5.45
CA ILE A 175 0.86 13.16 6.49
C ILE A 175 1.17 14.01 7.73
N ASP A 176 0.22 14.84 8.12
CA ASP A 176 0.24 15.53 9.42
C ASP A 176 -0.46 14.65 10.48
N TRP A 177 0.31 13.78 11.10
CA TRP A 177 -0.19 12.84 12.10
C TRP A 177 -0.76 13.50 13.35
N SER A 178 -0.40 14.77 13.63
CA SER A 178 -0.91 15.49 14.81
C SER A 178 -2.42 15.76 14.73
N ARG A 179 -2.98 15.75 13.53
CA ARG A 179 -4.40 15.99 13.26
C ARG A 179 -5.27 14.74 13.29
N HIS A 180 -4.64 13.55 13.28
CA HIS A 180 -5.31 12.26 13.11
C HIS A 180 -4.82 11.26 14.17
N PRO A 181 -5.19 11.45 15.45
CA PRO A 181 -4.64 10.68 16.57
C PRO A 181 -5.00 9.19 16.51
N GLU A 182 -6.22 8.84 16.11
CA GLU A 182 -6.63 7.43 16.05
C GLU A 182 -6.00 6.69 14.88
N ALA A 183 -5.93 7.33 13.71
CA ALA A 183 -5.19 6.80 12.56
C ALA A 183 -3.70 6.65 12.87
N LYS A 184 -3.11 7.58 13.63
CA LYS A 184 -1.72 7.48 14.09
C LYS A 184 -1.50 6.26 14.98
N ILE A 185 -2.36 6.04 15.99
CA ILE A 185 -2.30 4.88 16.90
C ILE A 185 -2.42 3.57 16.08
N TRP A 186 -3.40 3.50 15.21
CA TRP A 186 -3.59 2.34 14.34
C TRP A 186 -2.36 2.13 13.41
N TYR A 187 -1.83 3.19 12.81
CA TYR A 187 -0.69 3.08 11.90
C TYR A 187 0.61 2.71 12.64
N ALA A 188 0.86 3.24 13.84
CA ALA A 188 1.98 2.81 14.69
C ALA A 188 1.89 1.31 15.02
N LYS A 189 0.68 0.80 15.29
CA LYS A 189 0.44 -0.63 15.46
C LYS A 189 0.76 -1.44 14.20
N MET A 190 0.46 -0.91 13.01
CA MET A 190 0.87 -1.53 11.74
C MET A 190 2.39 -1.52 11.57
N LYS A 191 3.06 -0.39 11.80
CA LYS A 191 4.53 -0.25 11.70
C LYS A 191 5.28 -1.20 12.64
N SER A 192 4.74 -1.47 13.83
CA SER A 192 5.37 -2.37 14.81
C SER A 192 5.34 -3.85 14.41
N ARG A 193 4.59 -4.23 13.37
CA ARG A 193 4.53 -5.63 12.91
C ARG A 193 5.81 -6.06 12.23
N PRO A 194 6.25 -7.32 12.42
CA PRO A 194 7.41 -7.85 11.72
C PRO A 194 7.33 -7.73 10.19
N SER A 195 6.13 -7.89 9.62
CA SER A 195 5.87 -7.76 8.18
C SER A 195 6.17 -6.36 7.62
N PHE A 196 6.12 -5.33 8.46
CA PHE A 196 6.34 -3.93 8.05
C PHE A 196 7.81 -3.54 7.99
N ARG A 197 8.72 -4.30 8.64
CA ARG A 197 10.14 -3.94 8.78
C ARG A 197 10.84 -3.73 7.44
N ASP A 198 10.56 -4.60 6.48
CA ASP A 198 11.19 -4.52 5.16
C ASP A 198 10.77 -3.25 4.39
N LEU A 199 9.55 -2.75 4.62
CA LEU A 199 9.10 -1.49 4.03
C LEU A 199 9.82 -0.28 4.63
N LEU A 200 10.07 -0.30 5.95
CA LEU A 200 10.79 0.77 6.62
C LEU A 200 12.28 0.84 6.20
N GLY A 201 12.83 -0.29 5.73
CA GLY A 201 14.18 -0.37 5.19
C GLY A 201 14.31 0.04 3.72
N ASP A 202 13.21 0.32 3.02
CA ASP A 202 13.23 0.71 1.61
C ASP A 202 14.02 2.01 1.40
N GLN A 203 14.97 1.97 0.48
CA GLN A 203 15.74 3.14 0.07
C GLN A 203 15.40 3.52 -1.37
N VAL A 204 15.09 4.78 -1.58
CA VAL A 204 14.82 5.34 -2.91
C VAL A 204 15.90 6.37 -3.23
N VAL A 205 16.68 6.11 -4.26
CA VAL A 205 17.79 7.00 -4.66
C VAL A 205 17.26 8.42 -4.88
N GLY A 206 17.89 9.38 -4.21
CA GLY A 206 17.52 10.80 -4.32
C GLY A 206 16.33 11.25 -3.50
N LEU A 207 15.76 10.38 -2.65
CA LEU A 207 14.74 10.73 -1.66
C LEU A 207 15.19 10.32 -0.25
N VAL A 208 14.89 11.15 0.73
CA VAL A 208 15.16 10.87 2.14
C VAL A 208 13.84 11.01 2.90
N PRO A 209 13.36 9.94 3.55
CA PRO A 209 12.14 10.03 4.35
C PRO A 209 12.36 10.90 5.60
N PRO A 210 11.27 11.46 6.17
CA PRO A 210 11.36 12.16 7.44
C PRO A 210 11.80 11.20 8.57
N PRO A 211 12.42 11.72 9.65
CA PRO A 211 12.95 10.88 10.74
C PRO A 211 11.93 9.93 11.37
N HIS A 212 10.68 10.37 11.52
CA HIS A 212 9.60 9.57 12.08
C HIS A 212 9.19 8.35 11.22
N TYR A 213 9.59 8.32 9.93
CA TYR A 213 9.22 7.21 9.05
C TYR A 213 9.75 5.86 9.55
N SER A 214 10.98 5.82 10.06
CA SER A 214 11.59 4.61 10.61
C SER A 214 11.34 4.41 12.11
N ASP A 215 10.74 5.41 12.78
CA ASP A 215 10.38 5.32 14.20
C ASP A 215 9.04 4.57 14.33
N MET A 216 9.01 3.53 15.16
CA MET A 216 7.80 2.73 15.41
C MET A 216 6.87 3.38 16.44
N ASP A 217 7.41 4.29 17.27
CA ASP A 217 6.69 4.96 18.35
C ASP A 217 6.50 6.48 18.09
N PHE A 218 6.49 6.87 16.83
CA PHE A 218 6.49 8.27 16.38
C PHE A 218 5.27 9.09 16.82
#